data_e97b109fc8d3bd93c84d7bd77da2dfe9
#
_entry.id   e97b109fc8d3bd93c84d7bd77da2dfe9
#
_cell.length_a   1.000
_cell.length_b   1.000
_cell.length_c   1.000
_cell.angle_alpha   90.00
_cell.angle_beta   90.00
_cell.angle_gamma   90.00
#
_symmetry.space_group_name_H-M   'P 1'
#
loop_
_entity.id
_entity.type
_entity.pdbx_description
1 polymer ?
#
loop_
_entity_poly.entity_id
_entity_poly.type
_entity_poly.pdbx_seq_one_letter_code
_entity_poly.pdbx_strand_id
1 'polypeptide(L)' 'MKAAILVFTEAGKFDEVVAGLKKIAGVKHAFTVAGRADVAALVEVPDLKGLSNLTLKVFKTPGVTASETLVEMPGV' A
#
# COMPACT_ATOMS: atom_id res chain seq x y z
N MET A 1 -12.00 8.63 -0.25
CA MET A 1 -10.85 8.82 0.66
C MET A 1 -9.60 8.26 0.01
N LYS A 2 -8.57 9.06 -0.03
CA LYS A 2 -7.28 8.66 -0.62
C LYS A 2 -6.25 8.43 0.46
N ALA A 3 -5.33 7.53 0.19
CA ALA A 3 -4.23 7.27 1.10
C ALA A 3 -3.00 6.81 0.31
N ALA A 4 -1.85 6.97 0.93
CA ALA A 4 -0.60 6.42 0.42
C ALA A 4 -0.12 5.40 1.44
N ILE A 5 0.23 4.21 0.96
CA ILE A 5 0.73 3.16 1.84
C ILE A 5 2.18 2.92 1.50
N LEU A 6 3.04 3.16 2.48
CA LEU A 6 4.46 2.83 2.37
C LEU A 6 4.63 1.38 2.79
N VAL A 7 5.23 0.57 1.94
CA VAL A 7 5.30 -0.87 2.15
C VAL A 7 6.76 -1.29 2.25
N PHE A 8 7.05 -2.08 3.28
CA PHE A 8 8.38 -2.61 3.53
C PHE A 8 8.37 -4.09 3.17
N THR A 9 9.37 -4.53 2.45
CA THR A 9 9.41 -5.88 1.90
C THR A 9 10.64 -6.64 2.37
N GLU A 10 10.54 -7.97 2.27
CA GLU A 10 11.73 -8.81 2.41
C GLU A 10 12.71 -8.48 1.28
N ALA A 11 13.99 -8.67 1.55
CA ALA A 11 15.05 -8.36 0.59
C ALA A 11 14.79 -9.08 -0.75
N GLY A 12 14.82 -8.31 -1.83
CA GLY A 12 14.64 -8.84 -3.18
C GLY A 12 13.22 -9.16 -3.59
N LYS A 13 12.22 -8.84 -2.75
CA LYS A 13 10.82 -9.18 -3.03
C LYS A 13 9.98 -8.02 -3.51
N PHE A 14 10.56 -6.84 -3.72
CA PHE A 14 9.78 -5.64 -4.04
C PHE A 14 9.00 -5.77 -5.35
N ASP A 15 9.54 -6.41 -6.39
CA ASP A 15 8.81 -6.57 -7.65
C ASP A 15 7.59 -7.47 -7.49
N GLU A 16 7.73 -8.56 -6.74
CA GLU A 16 6.62 -9.47 -6.45
C GLU A 16 5.54 -8.78 -5.62
N VAL A 17 5.96 -7.95 -4.67
CA VAL A 17 5.02 -7.19 -3.84
C VAL A 17 4.25 -6.19 -4.69
N VAL A 18 4.92 -5.45 -5.58
CA VAL A 18 4.24 -4.52 -6.48
C VAL A 18 3.18 -5.26 -7.30
N ALA A 19 3.53 -6.41 -7.87
CA ALA A 19 2.59 -7.20 -8.66
C ALA A 19 1.39 -7.64 -7.83
N GLY A 20 1.62 -8.07 -6.58
CA GLY A 20 0.55 -8.47 -5.68
C GLY A 20 -0.35 -7.32 -5.28
N LEU A 21 0.21 -6.16 -4.99
CA LEU A 21 -0.56 -4.99 -4.60
C LEU A 21 -1.46 -4.50 -5.72
N LYS A 22 -1.00 -4.56 -6.96
CA LYS A 22 -1.79 -4.12 -8.11
C LYS A 22 -3.07 -4.93 -8.30
N LYS A 23 -3.16 -6.11 -7.73
CA LYS A 23 -4.35 -6.97 -7.81
C LYS A 23 -5.40 -6.63 -6.77
N ILE A 24 -5.08 -5.79 -5.80
CA ILE A 24 -6.00 -5.46 -4.72
C ILE A 24 -6.94 -4.35 -5.18
N ALA A 25 -8.25 -4.57 -5.02
CA ALA A 25 -9.26 -3.55 -5.36
C ALA A 25 -9.02 -2.31 -4.50
N GLY A 26 -9.02 -1.13 -5.12
CA GLY A 26 -8.74 0.13 -4.45
C GLY A 26 -7.31 0.63 -4.61
N VAL A 27 -6.38 -0.24 -4.99
CA VAL A 27 -5.02 0.19 -5.30
C VAL A 27 -5.02 0.76 -6.71
N LYS A 28 -4.70 2.05 -6.82
CA LYS A 28 -4.68 2.78 -8.09
C LYS A 28 -3.30 2.75 -8.74
N HIS A 29 -2.26 2.85 -7.92
CA HIS A 29 -0.87 2.79 -8.38
C HIS A 29 -0.05 2.04 -7.34
N ALA A 30 0.92 1.28 -7.80
CA ALA A 30 1.93 0.67 -6.92
C ALA A 30 3.25 0.67 -7.68
N PHE A 31 4.31 1.09 -6.99
CA PHE A 31 5.63 1.21 -7.62
C PHE A 31 6.73 1.12 -6.56
N THR A 32 7.92 0.78 -7.00
CA THR A 32 9.08 0.75 -6.10
C THR A 32 9.57 2.16 -5.83
N VAL A 33 10.11 2.38 -4.64
CA VAL A 33 10.63 3.69 -4.22
C VAL A 33 12.01 3.50 -3.61
N ALA A 34 12.77 4.58 -3.62
CA ALA A 34 14.04 4.64 -2.88
C ALA A 34 13.81 5.54 -1.67
N GLY A 35 14.31 5.13 -0.52
CA GLY A 35 14.17 5.89 0.70
C GLY A 35 13.79 5.00 1.86
N ARG A 36 12.90 5.49 2.74
CA ARG A 36 12.57 4.77 3.95
C ARG A 36 11.70 3.52 3.74
N ALA A 37 11.08 3.40 2.56
CA ALA A 37 10.24 2.26 2.24
C ALA A 37 10.74 1.61 0.96
N ASP A 38 10.21 0.44 0.63
CA ASP A 38 10.59 -0.30 -0.58
C ASP A 38 9.58 -0.10 -1.70
N VAL A 39 8.30 0.01 -1.36
CA VAL A 39 7.19 0.15 -2.32
C VAL A 39 6.22 1.19 -1.78
N ALA A 40 5.60 1.93 -2.70
CA ALA A 40 4.50 2.83 -2.37
C ALA A 40 3.27 2.41 -3.13
N ALA A 41 2.11 2.44 -2.46
CA ALA A 41 0.83 2.19 -3.09
C ALA A 41 -0.08 3.40 -2.88
N LEU A 42 -0.65 3.91 -3.96
CA LEU A 42 -1.65 4.98 -3.87
C LEU A 42 -3.01 4.31 -3.99
N VAL A 43 -3.87 4.56 -3.01
CA VAL A 43 -5.14 3.85 -2.90
C VAL A 43 -6.29 4.82 -2.75
N GLU A 44 -7.47 4.36 -3.16
CA GLU A 44 -8.70 5.11 -3.00
C GLU A 44 -9.79 4.15 -2.54
N VAL A 45 -10.47 4.50 -1.45
CA VAL A 45 -11.52 3.69 -0.83
C VAL A 45 -12.67 4.60 -0.40
N PRO A 46 -13.89 4.05 -0.20
CA PRO A 46 -15.02 4.91 0.16
C PRO A 46 -14.95 5.48 1.57
N ASP A 47 -14.36 4.77 2.53
CA ASP A 47 -14.38 5.17 3.94
C ASP A 47 -13.25 4.48 4.72
N LEU A 48 -13.20 4.78 6.02
CA LEU A 48 -12.18 4.20 6.90
C LEU A 48 -12.28 2.69 7.00
N LYS A 49 -13.48 2.13 6.97
CA LYS A 49 -13.64 0.68 7.00
C LYS A 49 -13.04 0.04 5.76
N GLY A 50 -13.26 0.66 4.60
CA GLY A 50 -12.66 0.21 3.36
C GLY A 50 -11.14 0.28 3.41
N LEU A 51 -10.60 1.37 4.01
CA LEU A 51 -9.16 1.51 4.17
C LEU A 51 -8.59 0.43 5.08
N SER A 52 -9.26 0.17 6.21
CA SER A 52 -8.84 -0.88 7.14
C SER A 52 -8.79 -2.24 6.45
N ASN A 53 -9.83 -2.58 5.69
CA ASN A 53 -9.87 -3.85 4.96
C ASN A 53 -8.75 -3.93 3.92
N LEU A 54 -8.48 -2.82 3.23
CA LEU A 54 -7.45 -2.78 2.21
C LEU A 54 -6.06 -2.94 2.84
N THR A 55 -5.79 -2.28 3.97
CA THR A 55 -4.49 -2.40 4.64
C THR A 55 -4.22 -3.83 5.10
N LEU A 56 -5.26 -4.55 5.53
CA LEU A 56 -5.10 -5.96 5.89
C LEU A 56 -4.68 -6.79 4.68
N LYS A 57 -5.27 -6.52 3.52
CA LYS A 57 -4.88 -7.23 2.29
C LYS A 57 -3.46 -6.90 1.89
N VAL A 58 -3.04 -5.65 2.05
CA VAL A 58 -1.66 -5.24 1.80
C VAL A 58 -0.72 -6.04 2.69
N PHE A 59 -1.02 -6.08 3.99
CA PHE A 59 -0.17 -6.77 4.95
C PHE A 59 -0.09 -8.28 4.69
N LYS A 60 -1.16 -8.87 4.14
CA LYS A 60 -1.18 -10.31 3.81
C LYS A 60 -0.51 -10.62 2.48
N THR A 61 -0.12 -9.63 1.71
CA THR A 61 0.56 -9.85 0.44
C THR A 61 1.92 -10.49 0.70
N PRO A 62 2.24 -11.60 0.02
CA PRO A 62 3.53 -12.27 0.25
C PRO A 62 4.71 -11.35 0.00
N GLY A 63 5.68 -11.36 0.92
CA GLY A 63 6.87 -10.51 0.84
C GLY A 63 6.76 -9.21 1.62
N VAL A 64 5.57 -8.83 2.08
CA VAL A 64 5.37 -7.62 2.90
C VAL A 64 5.75 -7.92 4.35
N THR A 65 6.61 -7.09 4.93
CA THR A 65 7.03 -7.24 6.33
C THR A 65 6.39 -6.19 7.23
N ALA A 66 6.06 -5.02 6.70
CA ALA A 66 5.45 -3.94 7.45
C ALA A 66 4.84 -2.94 6.49
N SER A 67 3.93 -2.10 6.97
CA SER A 67 3.38 -1.01 6.19
C SER A 67 3.06 0.17 7.07
N GLU A 68 3.03 1.35 6.45
CA GLU A 68 2.65 2.60 7.10
C GLU A 68 1.67 3.31 6.19
N THR A 69 0.50 3.64 6.71
CA THR A 69 -0.55 4.27 5.93
C THR A 69 -0.63 5.75 6.24
N LEU A 70 -0.55 6.58 5.20
CA LEU A 70 -0.68 8.03 5.28
C LEU A 70 -2.00 8.41 4.66
N VAL A 71 -2.93 8.90 5.47
CA VAL A 71 -4.29 9.22 5.02
C VAL A 71 -4.37 10.68 4.61
N GLU A 72 -5.06 10.94 3.50
CA GLU A 72 -5.28 12.29 3.01
C GLU A 72 -5.98 13.14 4.07
N MET A 73 -5.54 14.40 4.23
CA MET A 73 -6.18 15.37 5.11
C MET A 73 -7.19 16.17 4.32
N PRO A 74 -8.48 16.05 4.61
CA PRO A 74 -9.49 16.82 3.88
C PRO A 74 -9.42 18.30 4.20
N GLY A 75 -9.77 19.14 3.22
CA GLY A 75 -9.84 20.59 3.42
C GLY A 75 -8.52 21.33 3.40
N VAL A 76 -7.45 20.68 2.99
CA VAL A 76 -6.10 21.31 2.91
C VAL A 76 -5.78 21.63 1.47
#